data_7828a10742da5da8591a6d1fb34018da
#
_entry.id   7828a10742da5da8591a6d1fb34018da
#
_cell.length_a   1.000
_cell.length_b   1.000
_cell.length_c   1.000
_cell.angle_alpha   90.00
_cell.angle_beta   90.00
_cell.angle_gamma   90.00
#
_symmetry.space_group_name_H-M   'P 1'
#
loop_
_entity.id
_entity.type
_entity.pdbx_description
1 polymer ?
#
loop_
_entity_poly.entity_id
_entity_poly.type
_entity_poly.pdbx_seq_one_letter_code
_entity_poly.pdbx_strand_id
1 'polypeptide(L)'
;CENPDVITKVTLAPEMVPAEVISKLANAGIVVSAGHSNATLKEAKAGFRAGITFATHLYNAMPYITGREPGLAGAILDEADIYCGIIADGLHVDYANIRNAKRLKGDKLCLVTDATAPAGANIEQFIFAGKTIYYRNGLCVDENGTLSGSSLTMIEGVRNLVEHCG
;
A
#
# COMPACT_ATOMS: atom_id res chain seq x y z
N CYS A 1 10.98 7.01 19.92
CA CYS A 1 11.72 7.41 18.72
C CYS A 1 12.75 8.46 19.11
N GLU A 2 14.02 8.27 18.77
CA GLU A 2 15.08 9.24 19.12
C GLU A 2 15.14 10.43 18.14
N ASN A 3 14.59 10.27 16.93
CA ASN A 3 14.59 11.27 15.87
C ASN A 3 13.20 11.42 15.23
N PRO A 4 12.16 11.86 15.95
CA PRO A 4 10.82 11.99 15.40
C PRO A 4 10.73 13.06 14.31
N ASP A 5 11.58 14.07 14.35
CA ASP A 5 11.59 15.20 13.40
C ASP A 5 12.08 14.80 12.00
N VAL A 6 12.72 13.64 11.87
CA VAL A 6 13.24 13.12 10.59
C VAL A 6 12.28 12.11 9.96
N ILE A 7 11.48 11.41 10.78
CA ILE A 7 10.59 10.35 10.33
C ILE A 7 9.17 10.88 10.22
N THR A 8 8.67 11.04 9.01
CA THR A 8 7.29 11.50 8.74
C THR A 8 6.29 10.35 8.70
N LYS A 9 6.71 9.16 8.23
CA LYS A 9 5.81 8.01 8.06
C LYS A 9 6.55 6.69 8.28
N VAL A 10 5.85 5.73 8.90
CA VAL A 10 6.32 4.34 9.08
C VAL A 10 5.24 3.38 8.64
N THR A 11 5.59 2.41 7.80
CA THR A 11 4.71 1.28 7.45
C THR A 11 5.05 0.07 8.31
N LEU A 12 4.03 -0.56 8.88
CA LEU A 12 4.18 -1.76 9.70
C LEU A 12 2.97 -2.71 9.55
N ALA A 13 3.17 -3.96 9.95
CA ALA A 13 2.11 -4.96 10.03
C ALA A 13 1.47 -4.90 11.43
N PRO A 14 0.19 -4.51 11.56
CA PRO A 14 -0.43 -4.28 12.87
C PRO A 14 -0.49 -5.52 13.75
N GLU A 15 -0.54 -6.72 13.19
CA GLU A 15 -0.51 -7.99 13.91
C GLU A 15 0.88 -8.33 14.50
N MET A 16 1.94 -7.69 13.98
CA MET A 16 3.33 -7.94 14.39
C MET A 16 3.86 -6.92 15.39
N VAL A 17 3.11 -5.85 15.65
CA VAL A 17 3.58 -4.72 16.46
C VAL A 17 2.62 -4.46 17.61
N PRO A 18 3.08 -4.41 18.88
CA PRO A 18 2.23 -4.09 20.02
C PRO A 18 1.53 -2.73 19.88
N ALA A 19 0.28 -2.64 20.33
CA ALA A 19 -0.54 -1.43 20.23
C ALA A 19 0.12 -0.20 20.89
N GLU A 20 0.86 -0.43 21.98
CA GLU A 20 1.59 0.63 22.71
C GLU A 20 2.71 1.24 21.83
N VAL A 21 3.36 0.43 20.99
CA VAL A 21 4.39 0.92 20.06
C VAL A 21 3.75 1.74 18.95
N ILE A 22 2.62 1.29 18.39
CA ILE A 22 1.84 2.03 17.39
C ILE A 22 1.42 3.38 17.96
N SER A 23 0.83 3.39 19.16
CA SER A 23 0.40 4.62 19.85
C SER A 23 1.58 5.56 20.14
N LYS A 24 2.74 5.02 20.49
CA LYS A 24 3.96 5.80 20.74
C LYS A 24 4.46 6.53 19.48
N LEU A 25 4.42 5.85 18.33
CA LEU A 25 4.76 6.44 17.04
C LEU A 25 3.75 7.53 16.64
N ALA A 26 2.45 7.24 16.74
CA ALA A 26 1.40 8.20 16.42
C ALA A 26 1.46 9.44 17.31
N ASN A 27 1.65 9.29 18.62
CA ASN A 27 1.79 10.39 19.57
C ASN A 27 3.08 11.23 19.34
N ALA A 28 4.07 10.67 18.68
CA ALA A 28 5.27 11.40 18.24
C ALA A 28 5.05 12.19 16.93
N GLY A 29 3.81 12.25 16.40
CA GLY A 29 3.48 12.95 15.17
C GLY A 29 3.83 12.18 13.88
N ILE A 30 4.21 10.90 13.99
CA ILE A 30 4.54 10.05 12.85
C ILE A 30 3.26 9.46 12.27
N VAL A 31 3.06 9.56 10.96
CA VAL A 31 1.97 8.86 10.26
C VAL A 31 2.25 7.36 10.29
N VAL A 32 1.48 6.61 11.08
CA VAL A 32 1.59 5.14 11.09
C VAL A 32 0.69 4.56 10.01
N SER A 33 1.28 3.73 9.16
CA SER A 33 0.64 3.10 8.01
C SER A 33 0.61 1.58 8.16
N ALA A 34 -0.54 0.96 7.91
CA ALA A 34 -0.64 -0.49 7.80
C ALA A 34 -0.26 -0.96 6.39
N GLY A 35 0.54 -2.00 6.28
CA GLY A 35 0.91 -2.61 5.01
C GLY A 35 1.87 -3.79 5.18
N HIS A 36 2.05 -4.60 4.12
CA HIS A 36 2.83 -5.83 4.16
C HIS A 36 2.41 -6.73 5.33
N SER A 37 1.13 -7.01 5.45
CA SER A 37 0.49 -7.53 6.65
C SER A 37 -0.53 -8.60 6.30
N ASN A 38 -0.57 -9.64 7.11
CA ASN A 38 -1.58 -10.69 7.08
C ASN A 38 -2.68 -10.50 8.15
N ALA A 39 -2.83 -9.29 8.67
CA ALA A 39 -3.78 -8.97 9.72
C ALA A 39 -5.20 -9.39 9.35
N THR A 40 -5.88 -10.01 10.29
CA THR A 40 -7.32 -10.20 10.27
C THR A 40 -8.05 -8.85 10.42
N LEU A 41 -9.34 -8.81 10.10
CA LEU A 41 -10.18 -7.63 10.37
C LEU A 41 -10.04 -7.12 11.81
N LYS A 42 -10.02 -8.03 12.78
CA LYS A 42 -9.93 -7.69 14.21
C LYS A 42 -8.60 -7.03 14.55
N GLU A 43 -7.49 -7.56 14.06
CA GLU A 43 -6.14 -7.05 14.27
C GLU A 43 -5.95 -5.70 13.58
N ALA A 44 -6.40 -5.57 12.34
CA ALA A 44 -6.37 -4.30 11.61
C ALA A 44 -7.12 -3.19 12.36
N LYS A 45 -8.37 -3.45 12.81
CA LYS A 45 -9.15 -2.50 13.59
C LYS A 45 -8.52 -2.18 14.96
N ALA A 46 -7.83 -3.12 15.59
CA ALA A 46 -7.05 -2.84 16.79
C ALA A 46 -5.88 -1.87 16.50
N GLY A 47 -5.18 -2.06 15.39
CA GLY A 47 -4.13 -1.15 14.92
C GLY A 47 -4.66 0.26 14.63
N PHE A 48 -5.84 0.38 13.99
CA PHE A 48 -6.47 1.68 13.73
C PHE A 48 -6.79 2.42 15.05
N ARG A 49 -7.37 1.72 16.02
CA ARG A 49 -7.62 2.30 17.37
C ARG A 49 -6.33 2.69 18.09
N ALA A 50 -5.22 2.01 17.79
CA ALA A 50 -3.92 2.34 18.38
C ALA A 50 -3.24 3.56 17.73
N GLY A 51 -3.73 4.06 16.59
CA GLY A 51 -3.23 5.26 15.95
C GLY A 51 -2.75 5.10 14.51
N ILE A 52 -3.01 3.98 13.85
CA ILE A 52 -2.79 3.84 12.40
C ILE A 52 -3.85 4.69 11.68
N THR A 53 -3.40 5.58 10.78
CA THR A 53 -4.25 6.50 10.03
C THR A 53 -4.10 6.37 8.51
N PHE A 54 -3.15 5.56 8.05
CA PHE A 54 -2.88 5.33 6.64
C PHE A 54 -2.74 3.83 6.35
N ALA A 55 -2.93 3.43 5.08
CA ALA A 55 -2.63 2.11 4.58
C ALA A 55 -1.81 2.19 3.29
N THR A 56 -0.74 1.43 3.22
CA THR A 56 0.19 1.38 2.10
C THR A 56 -0.39 0.50 0.99
N HIS A 57 -0.35 0.96 -0.27
CA HIS A 57 -0.70 0.24 -1.51
C HIS A 57 -1.83 -0.81 -1.37
N LEU A 58 -3.04 -0.31 -1.06
CA LEU A 58 -4.25 -1.13 -0.89
C LEU A 58 -4.32 -2.30 -1.89
N TYR A 59 -4.66 -3.49 -1.40
CA TYR A 59 -4.70 -4.80 -2.05
C TYR A 59 -3.33 -5.50 -2.23
N ASN A 60 -2.21 -4.77 -2.23
CA ASN A 60 -0.89 -5.36 -2.45
C ASN A 60 -0.24 -5.76 -1.13
N ALA A 61 0.40 -6.93 -1.08
CA ALA A 61 0.95 -7.53 0.13
C ALA A 61 -0.05 -7.57 1.31
N MET A 62 -1.30 -7.89 1.00
CA MET A 62 -2.44 -8.04 1.92
C MET A 62 -3.21 -9.31 1.60
N PRO A 63 -3.91 -9.95 2.59
CA PRO A 63 -4.81 -11.05 2.33
C PRO A 63 -5.95 -10.65 1.40
N TYR A 64 -6.45 -11.60 0.61
CA TYR A 64 -7.66 -11.40 -0.19
C TYR A 64 -8.89 -11.21 0.71
N ILE A 65 -9.80 -10.34 0.28
CA ILE A 65 -11.10 -10.18 0.92
C ILE A 65 -11.93 -11.45 0.69
N THR A 66 -12.30 -12.13 1.77
CA THR A 66 -13.20 -13.27 1.70
C THR A 66 -14.53 -12.97 2.41
N GLY A 67 -15.57 -13.79 2.13
CA GLY A 67 -16.88 -13.56 2.72
C GLY A 67 -16.94 -13.74 4.25
N ARG A 68 -15.93 -14.34 4.88
CA ARG A 68 -15.89 -14.56 6.34
C ARG A 68 -14.73 -13.85 7.03
N GLU A 69 -13.67 -13.54 6.31
CA GLU A 69 -12.52 -12.78 6.82
C GLU A 69 -12.12 -11.75 5.77
N PRO A 70 -12.47 -10.49 5.98
CA PRO A 70 -12.14 -9.41 5.05
C PRO A 70 -10.66 -9.03 5.06
N GLY A 71 -9.92 -9.42 6.07
CA GLY A 71 -8.51 -9.08 6.25
C GLY A 71 -8.22 -7.58 6.36
N LEU A 72 -6.95 -7.22 6.18
CA LEU A 72 -6.52 -5.82 6.22
C LEU A 72 -7.20 -5.00 5.12
N ALA A 73 -7.28 -5.50 3.88
CA ALA A 73 -7.87 -4.77 2.77
C ALA A 73 -9.35 -4.43 3.03
N GLY A 74 -10.12 -5.40 3.52
CA GLY A 74 -11.52 -5.17 3.91
C GLY A 74 -11.65 -4.20 5.08
N ALA A 75 -10.78 -4.29 6.08
CA ALA A 75 -10.76 -3.35 7.21
C ALA A 75 -10.53 -1.91 6.75
N ILE A 76 -9.61 -1.68 5.82
CA ILE A 76 -9.31 -0.35 5.25
C ILE A 76 -10.54 0.20 4.53
N LEU A 77 -11.22 -0.62 3.74
CA LEU A 77 -12.41 -0.21 2.98
C LEU A 77 -13.62 0.07 3.88
N ASP A 78 -13.74 -0.63 5.02
CA ASP A 78 -14.81 -0.48 5.99
C ASP A 78 -14.63 0.77 6.89
N GLU A 79 -13.38 1.23 7.10
CA GLU A 79 -13.10 2.39 7.95
C GLU A 79 -12.98 3.69 7.14
N ALA A 80 -13.96 4.59 7.28
CA ALA A 80 -14.04 5.83 6.51
C ALA A 80 -12.82 6.75 6.69
N ASP A 81 -12.25 6.80 7.90
CA ASP A 81 -11.21 7.77 8.27
C ASP A 81 -9.77 7.33 7.93
N ILE A 82 -9.58 6.08 7.53
CA ILE A 82 -8.25 5.59 7.13
C ILE A 82 -7.94 6.02 5.69
N TYR A 83 -6.87 6.77 5.51
CA TYR A 83 -6.33 7.04 4.18
C TYR A 83 -5.66 5.79 3.60
N CYS A 84 -5.65 5.64 2.29
CA CYS A 84 -4.91 4.54 1.66
C CYS A 84 -4.31 4.93 0.31
N GLY A 85 -3.10 4.43 0.06
CA GLY A 85 -2.47 4.50 -1.25
C GLY A 85 -3.00 3.41 -2.17
N ILE A 86 -3.08 3.69 -3.47
CA ILE A 86 -3.42 2.71 -4.50
C ILE A 86 -2.54 2.89 -5.72
N ILE A 87 -2.06 1.77 -6.30
CA ILE A 87 -1.23 1.75 -7.51
C ILE A 87 -2.18 1.64 -8.71
N ALA A 88 -2.12 2.60 -9.63
CA ALA A 88 -3.04 2.70 -10.75
C ALA A 88 -2.37 2.37 -12.10
N ASP A 89 -1.75 1.19 -12.19
CA ASP A 89 -1.11 0.69 -13.41
C ASP A 89 -1.93 -0.37 -14.16
N GLY A 90 -3.04 -0.84 -13.57
CA GLY A 90 -3.86 -1.92 -14.13
C GLY A 90 -3.23 -3.31 -14.00
N LEU A 91 -2.02 -3.41 -13.40
CA LEU A 91 -1.28 -4.65 -13.20
C LEU A 91 -1.28 -5.06 -11.73
N HIS A 92 -0.96 -4.15 -10.81
CA HIS A 92 -1.03 -4.35 -9.37
C HIS A 92 -2.47 -4.33 -8.85
N VAL A 93 -3.32 -3.48 -9.44
CA VAL A 93 -4.74 -3.38 -9.09
C VAL A 93 -5.56 -3.20 -10.36
N ASP A 94 -6.53 -4.08 -10.58
CA ASP A 94 -7.50 -3.94 -11.65
C ASP A 94 -8.30 -2.63 -11.48
N TYR A 95 -8.59 -1.94 -12.57
CA TYR A 95 -9.31 -0.67 -12.55
C TYR A 95 -10.72 -0.77 -11.96
N ALA A 96 -11.37 -1.93 -12.04
CA ALA A 96 -12.66 -2.15 -11.36
C ALA A 96 -12.50 -2.06 -9.83
N ASN A 97 -11.43 -2.62 -9.26
CA ASN A 97 -11.12 -2.51 -7.84
C ASN A 97 -10.76 -1.08 -7.44
N ILE A 98 -10.06 -0.33 -8.30
CA ILE A 98 -9.76 1.10 -8.07
C ILE A 98 -11.08 1.90 -8.02
N ARG A 99 -11.99 1.71 -8.97
CA ARG A 99 -13.31 2.37 -8.97
C ARG A 99 -14.12 2.03 -7.71
N ASN A 100 -14.11 0.76 -7.26
CA ASN A 100 -14.77 0.34 -6.04
C ASN A 100 -14.14 0.97 -4.80
N ALA A 101 -12.81 0.98 -4.71
CA ALA A 101 -12.09 1.66 -3.64
C ALA A 101 -12.41 3.15 -3.60
N LYS A 102 -12.44 3.83 -4.75
CA LYS A 102 -12.81 5.27 -4.83
C LYS A 102 -14.22 5.53 -4.31
N ARG A 103 -15.20 4.68 -4.65
CA ARG A 103 -16.59 4.81 -4.15
C ARG A 103 -16.67 4.70 -2.62
N LEU A 104 -15.87 3.83 -2.02
CA LEU A 104 -15.87 3.57 -0.58
C LEU A 104 -15.02 4.59 0.20
N LYS A 105 -13.89 5.02 -0.36
CA LYS A 105 -12.90 5.86 0.33
C LYS A 105 -13.00 7.36 0.01
N GLY A 106 -13.61 7.71 -1.13
CA GLY A 106 -13.73 9.13 -1.52
C GLY A 106 -12.36 9.82 -1.54
N ASP A 107 -12.24 10.91 -0.79
CA ASP A 107 -11.01 11.72 -0.71
C ASP A 107 -9.90 11.11 0.18
N LYS A 108 -10.14 9.95 0.77
CA LYS A 108 -9.15 9.20 1.53
C LYS A 108 -8.33 8.25 0.66
N LEU A 109 -8.64 8.11 -0.64
CA LEU A 109 -7.87 7.32 -1.59
C LEU A 109 -6.81 8.20 -2.27
N CYS A 110 -5.54 7.82 -2.14
CA CYS A 110 -4.40 8.56 -2.68
C CYS A 110 -3.71 7.74 -3.78
N LEU A 111 -3.39 8.35 -4.93
CA LEU A 111 -2.53 7.71 -5.91
C LEU A 111 -1.10 7.56 -5.35
N VAL A 112 -0.56 6.37 -5.45
CA VAL A 112 0.86 6.07 -5.21
C VAL A 112 1.42 5.28 -6.38
N THR A 113 2.72 5.32 -6.58
CA THR A 113 3.38 4.59 -7.67
C THR A 113 3.96 3.26 -7.21
N ASP A 114 4.50 3.21 -6.01
CA ASP A 114 5.37 2.12 -5.56
C ASP A 114 6.53 1.86 -6.53
N ALA A 115 7.03 2.96 -7.14
CA ALA A 115 7.99 2.93 -8.23
C ALA A 115 9.37 2.47 -7.78
N THR A 116 9.98 1.65 -8.62
CA THR A 116 11.36 1.17 -8.48
C THR A 116 12.21 1.62 -9.66
N ALA A 117 13.44 1.12 -9.78
CA ALA A 117 14.44 1.62 -10.73
C ALA A 117 14.00 1.74 -12.21
N PRO A 118 13.11 0.92 -12.77
CA PRO A 118 12.65 1.07 -14.15
C PRO A 118 11.71 2.27 -14.40
N ALA A 119 11.12 2.86 -13.35
CA ALA A 119 10.17 3.95 -13.52
C ALA A 119 10.85 5.18 -14.17
N GLY A 120 10.44 5.50 -15.41
CA GLY A 120 11.04 6.59 -16.19
C GLY A 120 12.46 6.31 -16.70
N ALA A 121 12.94 5.07 -16.64
CA ALA A 121 14.27 4.67 -17.05
C ALA A 121 14.23 3.40 -17.94
N ASN A 122 15.24 3.25 -18.82
CA ASN A 122 15.40 2.05 -19.62
C ASN A 122 16.30 1.05 -18.88
N ILE A 123 15.74 0.37 -17.88
CA ILE A 123 16.44 -0.58 -17.01
C ILE A 123 15.71 -1.92 -17.10
N GLU A 124 16.42 -2.98 -17.49
CA GLU A 124 15.85 -4.33 -17.64
C GLU A 124 15.98 -5.17 -16.36
N GLN A 125 16.93 -4.84 -15.49
CA GLN A 125 17.13 -5.51 -14.20
C GLN A 125 17.85 -4.62 -13.20
N PHE A 126 17.60 -4.84 -11.91
CA PHE A 126 18.25 -4.14 -10.81
C PHE A 126 18.31 -5.01 -9.55
N ILE A 127 19.11 -4.60 -8.56
CA ILE A 127 19.16 -5.27 -7.26
C ILE A 127 18.27 -4.54 -6.28
N PHE A 128 17.36 -5.26 -5.64
CA PHE A 128 16.49 -4.75 -4.58
C PHE A 128 16.45 -5.74 -3.41
N ALA A 129 16.75 -5.27 -2.20
CA ALA A 129 16.79 -6.09 -0.99
C ALA A 129 17.61 -7.40 -1.15
N GLY A 130 18.74 -7.34 -1.88
CA GLY A 130 19.63 -8.47 -2.11
C GLY A 130 19.16 -9.47 -3.17
N LYS A 131 18.05 -9.18 -3.87
CA LYS A 131 17.53 -10.00 -4.96
C LYS A 131 17.66 -9.29 -6.30
N THR A 132 17.85 -10.05 -7.38
CA THR A 132 17.75 -9.53 -8.74
C THR A 132 16.29 -9.43 -9.13
N ILE A 133 15.88 -8.24 -9.52
CA ILE A 133 14.52 -7.95 -10.01
C ILE A 133 14.62 -7.68 -11.51
N TYR A 134 13.75 -8.31 -12.25
CA TYR A 134 13.66 -8.18 -13.72
C TYR A 134 12.45 -7.34 -14.09
N TYR A 135 12.65 -6.39 -14.98
CA TYR A 135 11.57 -5.65 -15.61
C TYR A 135 11.10 -6.38 -16.87
N ARG A 136 9.86 -6.85 -16.88
CA ARG A 136 9.27 -7.59 -18.00
C ARG A 136 7.81 -7.20 -18.19
N ASN A 137 7.46 -6.71 -19.37
CA ASN A 137 6.07 -6.39 -19.73
C ASN A 137 5.34 -5.48 -18.72
N GLY A 138 6.01 -4.46 -18.20
CA GLY A 138 5.45 -3.54 -17.21
C GLY A 138 5.56 -4.01 -15.75
N LEU A 139 6.00 -5.24 -15.51
CA LEU A 139 6.12 -5.84 -14.18
C LEU A 139 7.58 -5.90 -13.71
N CYS A 140 7.80 -5.55 -12.46
CA CYS A 140 9.06 -5.78 -11.74
C CYS A 140 8.90 -7.06 -10.93
N VAL A 141 9.62 -8.14 -11.29
CA VAL A 141 9.46 -9.45 -10.67
C VAL A 141 10.82 -10.06 -10.30
N ASP A 142 10.86 -10.78 -9.18
CA ASP A 142 12.01 -11.63 -8.85
C ASP A 142 12.02 -12.91 -9.70
N GLU A 143 13.02 -13.77 -9.50
CA GLU A 143 13.18 -15.04 -10.21
C GLU A 143 12.01 -16.01 -10.03
N ASN A 144 11.24 -15.86 -8.96
CA ASN A 144 10.06 -16.66 -8.64
C ASN A 144 8.75 -16.04 -9.18
N GLY A 145 8.81 -14.88 -9.86
CA GLY A 145 7.67 -14.16 -10.36
C GLY A 145 6.95 -13.31 -9.30
N THR A 146 7.56 -13.11 -8.12
CA THR A 146 7.00 -12.26 -7.07
C THR A 146 7.16 -10.79 -7.45
N LEU A 147 6.08 -10.02 -7.38
CA LEU A 147 6.11 -8.57 -7.62
C LEU A 147 7.01 -7.85 -6.60
N SER A 148 7.80 -6.90 -7.07
CA SER A 148 8.78 -6.15 -6.29
C SER A 148 8.76 -4.67 -6.69
N GLY A 149 7.65 -4.00 -6.35
CA GLY A 149 7.36 -2.64 -6.75
C GLY A 149 6.92 -2.50 -8.21
N SER A 150 6.68 -1.29 -8.65
CA SER A 150 6.19 -0.96 -9.98
C SER A 150 7.21 -0.23 -10.85
N SER A 151 6.88 -0.08 -12.13
CA SER A 151 7.54 0.84 -13.06
C SER A 151 6.70 2.09 -13.34
N LEU A 152 5.58 2.25 -12.65
CA LEU A 152 4.63 3.33 -12.86
C LEU A 152 5.23 4.69 -12.50
N THR A 153 5.19 5.64 -13.40
CA THR A 153 5.44 7.04 -13.06
C THR A 153 4.14 7.70 -12.56
N MET A 154 4.26 8.75 -11.76
CA MET A 154 3.08 9.45 -11.21
C MET A 154 2.16 9.99 -12.33
N ILE A 155 2.73 10.52 -13.39
CA ILE A 155 1.95 11.07 -14.50
C ILE A 155 1.21 9.97 -15.29
N GLU A 156 1.79 8.79 -15.44
CA GLU A 156 1.10 7.64 -16.04
C GLU A 156 -0.06 7.19 -15.14
N GLY A 157 0.15 7.13 -13.82
CA GLY A 157 -0.91 6.82 -12.87
C GLY A 157 -2.09 7.80 -12.95
N VAL A 158 -1.81 9.10 -13.06
CA VAL A 158 -2.86 10.12 -13.27
C VAL A 158 -3.59 9.89 -14.58
N ARG A 159 -2.87 9.65 -15.68
CA ARG A 159 -3.47 9.36 -16.99
C ARG A 159 -4.38 8.13 -16.93
N ASN A 160 -3.88 7.05 -16.38
CA ASN A 160 -4.64 5.80 -16.23
C ASN A 160 -5.93 5.99 -15.42
N LEU A 161 -5.89 6.79 -14.36
CA LEU A 161 -7.09 7.10 -13.58
C LEU A 161 -8.12 7.88 -14.41
N VAL A 162 -7.69 8.88 -15.18
CA VAL A 162 -8.59 9.66 -16.06
C VAL A 162 -9.19 8.77 -17.16
N GLU A 163 -8.40 7.90 -17.78
CA GLU A 163 -8.84 7.05 -18.89
C GLU A 163 -9.75 5.89 -18.43
N HIS A 164 -9.49 5.31 -17.27
CA HIS A 164 -10.14 4.06 -16.86
C HIS A 164 -11.05 4.17 -15.64
N CYS A 165 -10.95 5.26 -14.86
CA CYS A 165 -11.71 5.40 -13.62
C CYS A 165 -12.67 6.60 -13.58
N GLY A 166 -12.55 7.55 -14.51
CA GLY A 166 -13.41 8.73 -14.64
C GLY A 166 -13.02 9.88 -13.72
#